data_2302edc2752cd7828d15a254fea22f06
#
_entry.id   2302edc2752cd7828d15a254fea22f06
#
_cell.length_a   1.000
_cell.length_b   1.000
_cell.length_c   1.000
_cell.angle_alpha   90.00
_cell.angle_beta   90.00
_cell.angle_gamma   90.00
#
_symmetry.space_group_name_H-M   'P 1'
#
loop_
_entity.id
_entity.type
_entity.pdbx_description
1 polymer ?
#
loop_
_entity_poly.entity_id
_entity_poly.type
_entity_poly.pdbx_seq_one_letter_code
_entity_poly.pdbx_strand_id
1 'polypeptide(L)'
;MEQVFVGIDVAKDQLDIHVRPGGESFTVGRDGAGLAALVDRLKQITPALVVLEATGGFEVTVAAAVGSAGLPLAVVNPRQIRDFARSTGKLAKTDALDAAAIAHFAQAVHPDPRPLPDAQAQELGELVARRRQVIEMMVAERNRGRLLQSARLKKRIERHIAALQKELTEIETDLDESIRNTPIWRENEDLLKSVPGIGNATARTLLADLPELGRLNRKQIAALVGVAPFNRDSGAWRGKRSIWGGRAGVRSALYMAALVASRRNAVIARFYHRLRDLGKPPKVALAACMRKLLVMLNAMLRDRRPWQSVEVAA
;
A
#
# COMPACT_ATOMS: atom_id res chain seq x y z
N MET A 1 -2.79 19.00 -30.32
CA MET A 1 -1.40 18.93 -29.80
C MET A 1 -1.19 17.53 -29.25
N GLU A 2 -0.04 16.94 -29.53
CA GLU A 2 0.32 15.62 -29.04
C GLU A 2 0.58 15.70 -27.51
N GLN A 3 0.03 14.75 -26.74
CA GLN A 3 0.18 14.75 -25.27
C GLN A 3 1.61 14.40 -24.88
N VAL A 4 2.17 15.15 -23.96
CA VAL A 4 3.53 14.94 -23.44
C VAL A 4 3.50 14.17 -22.15
N PHE A 5 4.35 13.14 -22.04
CA PHE A 5 4.50 12.29 -20.88
C PHE A 5 5.94 12.33 -20.38
N VAL A 6 6.12 12.44 -19.09
CA VAL A 6 7.43 12.51 -18.46
C VAL A 6 7.62 11.35 -17.49
N GLY A 7 8.72 10.64 -17.64
CA GLY A 7 9.17 9.62 -16.70
C GLY A 7 10.38 10.12 -15.93
N ILE A 8 10.37 9.92 -14.61
CA ILE A 8 11.47 10.29 -13.73
C ILE A 8 11.93 9.06 -12.96
N ASP A 9 13.18 8.68 -13.15
CA ASP A 9 13.86 7.73 -12.26
C ASP A 9 14.55 8.49 -11.13
N VAL A 10 14.38 8.00 -9.90
CA VAL A 10 14.80 8.70 -8.69
C VAL A 10 15.94 7.93 -8.03
N ALA A 11 17.17 8.44 -8.12
CA ALA A 11 18.31 7.95 -7.38
C ALA A 11 18.52 8.76 -6.07
N LYS A 12 19.52 8.36 -5.29
CA LYS A 12 19.84 9.00 -4.01
C LYS A 12 20.21 10.48 -4.18
N ASP A 13 21.02 10.80 -5.16
CA ASP A 13 21.64 12.13 -5.32
C ASP A 13 21.21 12.84 -6.61
N GLN A 14 20.58 12.13 -7.55
CA GLN A 14 20.17 12.66 -8.84
C GLN A 14 18.83 12.12 -9.30
N LEU A 15 18.26 12.81 -10.29
CA LEU A 15 17.03 12.47 -10.98
C LEU A 15 17.33 12.37 -12.46
N ASP A 16 16.96 11.26 -13.09
CA ASP A 16 17.04 11.09 -14.55
C ASP A 16 15.64 11.23 -15.14
N ILE A 17 15.51 12.12 -16.12
CA ILE A 17 14.24 12.53 -16.70
C ILE A 17 14.21 12.16 -18.19
N HIS A 18 13.09 11.61 -18.64
CA HIS A 18 12.84 11.37 -20.05
C HIS A 18 11.45 11.86 -20.47
N VAL A 19 11.40 12.54 -21.61
CA VAL A 19 10.19 13.18 -22.17
C VAL A 19 9.74 12.46 -23.43
N ARG A 20 8.49 12.11 -23.51
CA ARG A 20 7.88 11.50 -24.71
C ARG A 20 6.71 12.35 -25.21
N PRO A 21 6.50 12.43 -26.53
CA PRO A 21 7.20 11.69 -27.60
C PRO A 21 8.53 12.31 -28.05
N GLY A 22 8.89 13.51 -27.59
CA GLY A 22 10.06 14.27 -28.07
C GLY A 22 11.41 13.55 -27.91
N GLY A 23 11.54 12.60 -26.99
CA GLY A 23 12.78 11.83 -26.78
C GLY A 23 13.87 12.60 -26.01
N GLU A 24 13.57 13.79 -25.51
CA GLU A 24 14.50 14.60 -24.69
C GLU A 24 14.80 13.86 -23.38
N SER A 25 16.07 13.85 -22.99
CA SER A 25 16.51 13.35 -21.68
C SER A 25 17.42 14.36 -21.01
N PHE A 26 17.28 14.53 -19.70
CA PHE A 26 18.16 15.39 -18.91
C PHE A 26 18.24 14.88 -17.48
N THR A 27 19.25 15.32 -16.74
CA THR A 27 19.51 14.94 -15.36
C THR A 27 19.60 16.19 -14.50
N VAL A 28 19.04 16.14 -13.28
CA VAL A 28 19.17 17.20 -12.27
C VAL A 28 19.55 16.60 -10.93
N GLY A 29 20.11 17.40 -10.02
CA GLY A 29 20.35 16.99 -8.65
C GLY A 29 19.03 16.75 -7.88
N ARG A 30 19.05 15.88 -6.86
CA ARG A 30 17.91 15.70 -5.95
C ARG A 30 17.97 16.65 -4.74
N ASP A 31 18.65 17.76 -4.87
CA ASP A 31 18.69 18.85 -3.89
C ASP A 31 17.64 19.93 -4.21
N GLY A 32 17.57 20.96 -3.37
CA GLY A 32 16.59 22.03 -3.53
C GLY A 32 16.72 22.78 -4.87
N ALA A 33 17.95 23.00 -5.36
CA ALA A 33 18.20 23.69 -6.62
C ALA A 33 17.81 22.82 -7.83
N GLY A 34 18.14 21.52 -7.79
CA GLY A 34 17.77 20.57 -8.84
C GLY A 34 16.25 20.35 -8.90
N LEU A 35 15.56 20.29 -7.77
CA LEU A 35 14.10 20.19 -7.72
C LEU A 35 13.41 21.44 -8.27
N ALA A 36 13.93 22.64 -7.99
CA ALA A 36 13.43 23.88 -8.57
C ALA A 36 13.61 23.89 -10.10
N ALA A 37 14.80 23.54 -10.58
CA ALA A 37 15.09 23.45 -12.02
C ALA A 37 14.18 22.42 -12.72
N LEU A 38 13.94 21.27 -12.10
CA LEU A 38 13.00 20.27 -12.60
C LEU A 38 11.59 20.83 -12.75
N VAL A 39 11.06 21.47 -11.71
CA VAL A 39 9.70 22.05 -11.71
C VAL A 39 9.57 23.13 -12.79
N ASP A 40 10.56 24.02 -12.92
CA ASP A 40 10.54 25.07 -13.93
C ASP A 40 10.57 24.48 -15.36
N ARG A 41 11.38 23.44 -15.57
CA ARG A 41 11.42 22.74 -16.87
C ARG A 41 10.11 22.02 -17.16
N LEU A 42 9.51 21.34 -16.18
CA LEU A 42 8.22 20.66 -16.33
C LEU A 42 7.08 21.64 -16.62
N LYS A 43 7.07 22.84 -16.02
CA LYS A 43 6.11 23.90 -16.35
C LYS A 43 6.22 24.38 -17.80
N GLN A 44 7.44 24.46 -18.36
CA GLN A 44 7.65 24.79 -19.77
C GLN A 44 7.15 23.68 -20.71
N ILE A 45 7.39 22.42 -20.33
CA ILE A 45 6.97 21.24 -21.11
C ILE A 45 5.44 21.04 -21.07
N THR A 46 4.77 21.49 -20.00
CA THR A 46 3.32 21.28 -19.75
C THR A 46 2.87 19.84 -19.95
N PRO A 47 3.43 18.87 -19.20
CA PRO A 47 3.14 17.45 -19.40
C PRO A 47 1.70 17.11 -19.07
N ALA A 48 1.11 16.21 -19.87
CA ALA A 48 -0.19 15.59 -19.56
C ALA A 48 -0.12 14.68 -18.32
N LEU A 49 1.07 14.10 -18.08
CA LEU A 49 1.32 13.27 -16.89
C LEU A 49 2.83 13.14 -16.63
N VAL A 50 3.22 13.31 -15.37
CA VAL A 50 4.54 12.95 -14.83
C VAL A 50 4.40 11.65 -14.05
N VAL A 51 5.29 10.69 -14.30
CA VAL A 51 5.31 9.40 -13.61
C VAL A 51 6.64 9.20 -12.91
N LEU A 52 6.57 8.82 -11.64
CA LEU A 52 7.70 8.43 -10.80
C LEU A 52 7.58 6.95 -10.42
N GLU A 53 8.71 6.27 -10.28
CA GLU A 53 8.76 4.96 -9.62
C GLU A 53 8.94 5.13 -8.10
N ALA A 54 8.21 4.34 -7.29
CA ALA A 54 8.38 4.33 -5.85
C ALA A 54 9.72 3.68 -5.48
N THR A 55 10.68 4.46 -4.98
CA THR A 55 12.08 4.07 -4.73
C THR A 55 12.46 4.11 -3.24
N GLY A 56 11.60 3.56 -2.38
CA GLY A 56 11.91 3.40 -0.95
C GLY A 56 11.92 4.69 -0.14
N GLY A 57 11.23 5.75 -0.63
CA GLY A 57 11.05 7.04 0.04
C GLY A 57 11.81 8.20 -0.61
N PHE A 58 12.76 7.94 -1.50
CA PHE A 58 13.46 9.02 -2.21
C PHE A 58 12.54 9.80 -3.14
N GLU A 59 11.51 9.16 -3.67
CA GLU A 59 10.49 9.75 -4.53
C GLU A 59 9.61 10.79 -3.83
N VAL A 60 9.51 10.76 -2.50
CA VAL A 60 8.57 11.61 -1.73
C VAL A 60 8.86 13.09 -1.93
N THR A 61 10.13 13.51 -1.85
CA THR A 61 10.53 14.91 -2.04
C THR A 61 10.28 15.41 -3.45
N VAL A 62 10.55 14.56 -4.45
CA VAL A 62 10.31 14.86 -5.88
C VAL A 62 8.81 14.97 -6.15
N ALA A 63 8.05 14.02 -5.65
CA ALA A 63 6.60 14.01 -5.77
C ALA A 63 5.97 15.24 -5.10
N ALA A 64 6.48 15.65 -3.92
CA ALA A 64 6.03 16.86 -3.24
C ALA A 64 6.31 18.12 -4.07
N ALA A 65 7.50 18.25 -4.65
CA ALA A 65 7.85 19.40 -5.49
C ALA A 65 6.97 19.49 -6.73
N VAL A 66 6.81 18.40 -7.47
CA VAL A 66 5.96 18.33 -8.69
C VAL A 66 4.49 18.55 -8.35
N GLY A 67 3.96 17.92 -7.28
CA GLY A 67 2.57 18.04 -6.85
C GLY A 67 2.24 19.44 -6.34
N SER A 68 3.13 20.08 -5.55
CA SER A 68 2.97 21.48 -5.09
C SER A 68 2.95 22.48 -6.23
N ALA A 69 3.59 22.15 -7.36
CA ALA A 69 3.54 22.96 -8.58
C ALA A 69 2.24 22.78 -9.40
N GLY A 70 1.29 21.94 -8.92
CA GLY A 70 0.01 21.68 -9.59
C GLY A 70 0.13 20.79 -10.84
N LEU A 71 1.26 20.11 -11.03
CA LEU A 71 1.48 19.24 -12.18
C LEU A 71 0.84 17.86 -11.97
N PRO A 72 0.24 17.27 -13.02
CA PRO A 72 -0.39 15.95 -12.91
C PRO A 72 0.68 14.88 -12.68
N LEU A 73 0.57 14.17 -11.54
CA LEU A 73 1.60 13.24 -11.06
C LEU A 73 0.99 11.87 -10.70
N ALA A 74 1.67 10.80 -11.08
CA ALA A 74 1.40 9.45 -10.60
C ALA A 74 2.68 8.78 -10.08
N VAL A 75 2.65 8.28 -8.85
CA VAL A 75 3.71 7.42 -8.30
C VAL A 75 3.27 5.95 -8.48
N VAL A 76 4.09 5.18 -9.17
CA VAL A 76 3.76 3.81 -9.58
C VAL A 76 4.66 2.77 -8.93
N ASN A 77 4.16 1.54 -8.85
CA ASN A 77 4.91 0.44 -8.27
C ASN A 77 6.05 0.01 -9.22
N PRO A 78 7.30 -0.14 -8.72
CA PRO A 78 8.46 -0.61 -9.47
C PRO A 78 8.22 -1.87 -10.31
N ARG A 79 7.40 -2.77 -9.79
CA ARG A 79 7.05 -4.00 -10.51
C ARG A 79 6.28 -3.74 -11.79
N GLN A 80 5.37 -2.76 -11.81
CA GLN A 80 4.60 -2.43 -13.00
C GLN A 80 5.51 -1.94 -14.12
N ILE A 81 6.49 -1.06 -13.79
CA ILE A 81 7.48 -0.58 -14.75
C ILE A 81 8.34 -1.74 -15.26
N ARG A 82 8.85 -2.60 -14.37
CA ARG A 82 9.68 -3.75 -14.76
C ARG A 82 8.93 -4.75 -15.64
N ASP A 83 7.69 -5.08 -15.30
CA ASP A 83 6.89 -6.02 -16.08
C ASP A 83 6.53 -5.42 -17.45
N PHE A 84 6.27 -4.12 -17.53
CA PHE A 84 6.05 -3.38 -18.76
C PHE A 84 7.32 -3.33 -19.62
N ALA A 85 8.48 -2.99 -19.05
CA ALA A 85 9.76 -2.96 -19.77
C ALA A 85 10.10 -4.34 -20.37
N ARG A 86 9.87 -5.42 -19.61
CA ARG A 86 10.03 -6.79 -20.12
C ARG A 86 9.09 -7.10 -21.26
N SER A 87 7.83 -6.69 -21.19
CA SER A 87 6.83 -6.92 -22.25
C SER A 87 7.17 -6.19 -23.55
N THR A 88 7.93 -5.08 -23.47
CA THR A 88 8.41 -4.30 -24.63
C THR A 88 9.82 -4.71 -25.08
N GLY A 89 10.38 -5.83 -24.57
CA GLY A 89 11.67 -6.37 -24.97
C GLY A 89 12.90 -5.63 -24.37
N LYS A 90 12.70 -4.68 -23.45
CA LYS A 90 13.79 -3.96 -22.80
C LYS A 90 14.28 -4.74 -21.58
N LEU A 91 15.42 -5.44 -21.71
CA LEU A 91 15.99 -6.29 -20.65
C LEU A 91 17.20 -5.65 -19.97
N ALA A 92 17.85 -4.67 -20.59
CA ALA A 92 19.00 -3.96 -20.03
C ALA A 92 18.53 -2.96 -18.95
N LYS A 93 19.33 -2.80 -17.90
CA LYS A 93 19.08 -1.89 -16.79
C LYS A 93 20.16 -0.82 -16.71
N THR A 94 19.78 0.44 -16.97
CA THR A 94 20.55 1.65 -16.66
C THR A 94 19.56 2.75 -16.28
N ASP A 95 19.97 3.70 -15.45
CA ASP A 95 19.08 4.76 -14.94
C ASP A 95 18.40 5.56 -16.07
N ALA A 96 19.13 5.87 -17.14
CA ALA A 96 18.55 6.53 -18.34
C ALA A 96 17.53 5.64 -19.08
N LEU A 97 17.74 4.32 -19.14
CA LEU A 97 16.77 3.38 -19.72
C LEU A 97 15.56 3.21 -18.81
N ASP A 98 15.76 3.33 -17.50
CA ASP A 98 14.68 3.23 -16.52
C ASP A 98 13.77 4.46 -16.62
N ALA A 99 14.30 5.70 -16.70
CA ALA A 99 13.50 6.91 -16.97
C ALA A 99 12.72 6.83 -18.30
N ALA A 100 13.36 6.34 -19.37
CA ALA A 100 12.71 6.15 -20.67
C ALA A 100 11.61 5.05 -20.63
N ALA A 101 11.80 3.99 -19.84
CA ALA A 101 10.79 2.96 -19.62
C ALA A 101 9.59 3.50 -18.82
N ILE A 102 9.86 4.35 -17.80
CA ILE A 102 8.81 5.02 -17.01
C ILE A 102 7.99 5.98 -17.91
N ALA A 103 8.65 6.78 -18.76
CA ALA A 103 7.96 7.67 -19.70
C ALA A 103 7.13 6.89 -20.73
N HIS A 104 7.63 5.76 -21.22
CA HIS A 104 6.89 4.89 -22.14
C HIS A 104 5.69 4.24 -21.44
N PHE A 105 5.85 3.80 -20.19
CA PHE A 105 4.73 3.32 -19.38
C PHE A 105 3.69 4.43 -19.17
N ALA A 106 4.10 5.66 -18.85
CA ALA A 106 3.19 6.79 -18.71
C ALA A 106 2.34 7.00 -19.96
N GLN A 107 2.97 6.98 -21.14
CA GLN A 107 2.32 7.17 -22.43
C GLN A 107 1.40 6.01 -22.83
N ALA A 108 1.76 4.76 -22.50
CA ALA A 108 0.99 3.59 -22.94
C ALA A 108 -0.15 3.21 -21.97
N VAL A 109 0.05 3.41 -20.66
CA VAL A 109 -0.86 2.93 -19.61
C VAL A 109 -1.75 4.04 -19.06
N HIS A 110 -1.31 5.30 -19.10
CA HIS A 110 -2.02 6.46 -18.56
C HIS A 110 -2.48 6.23 -17.11
N PRO A 111 -1.54 5.96 -16.16
CA PRO A 111 -1.95 5.76 -14.77
C PRO A 111 -2.65 7.02 -14.24
N ASP A 112 -3.73 6.82 -13.48
CA ASP A 112 -4.47 7.93 -12.89
C ASP A 112 -3.57 8.78 -11.97
N PRO A 113 -3.55 10.12 -12.12
CA PRO A 113 -2.88 11.00 -11.19
C PRO A 113 -3.44 10.80 -9.77
N ARG A 114 -2.57 10.76 -8.79
CA ARG A 114 -2.96 10.61 -7.39
C ARG A 114 -2.49 11.82 -6.60
N PRO A 115 -3.41 12.46 -5.85
CA PRO A 115 -3.00 13.51 -4.93
C PRO A 115 -2.01 12.93 -3.92
N LEU A 116 -0.97 13.71 -3.61
CA LEU A 116 -0.05 13.35 -2.55
C LEU A 116 -0.79 13.35 -1.21
N PRO A 117 -0.40 12.47 -0.27
CA PRO A 117 -0.83 12.58 1.10
C PRO A 117 -0.44 13.95 1.66
N ASP A 118 -1.31 14.59 2.40
CA ASP A 118 -0.94 15.75 3.19
C ASP A 118 0.05 15.36 4.31
N ALA A 119 0.64 16.34 4.98
CA ALA A 119 1.64 16.10 6.01
C ALA A 119 1.11 15.20 7.14
N GLN A 120 -0.17 15.34 7.51
CA GLN A 120 -0.79 14.52 8.55
C GLN A 120 -0.96 13.07 8.09
N ALA A 121 -1.40 12.85 6.85
CA ALA A 121 -1.54 11.50 6.29
C ALA A 121 -0.18 10.82 6.10
N GLN A 122 0.87 11.59 5.78
CA GLN A 122 2.22 11.07 5.70
C GLN A 122 2.72 10.64 7.09
N GLU A 123 2.58 11.48 8.11
CA GLU A 123 2.94 11.17 9.49
C GLU A 123 2.21 9.93 10.01
N LEU A 124 0.90 9.83 9.77
CA LEU A 124 0.13 8.63 10.12
C LEU A 124 0.71 7.38 9.44
N GLY A 125 1.09 7.48 8.16
CA GLY A 125 1.73 6.39 7.41
C GLY A 125 3.06 5.97 8.02
N GLU A 126 3.89 6.92 8.41
CA GLU A 126 5.19 6.70 9.07
C GLU A 126 5.03 6.04 10.44
N LEU A 127 4.10 6.50 11.27
CA LEU A 127 3.78 5.89 12.56
C LEU A 127 3.29 4.44 12.40
N VAL A 128 2.38 4.18 11.46
CA VAL A 128 1.89 2.81 11.18
C VAL A 128 3.03 1.91 10.68
N ALA A 129 3.92 2.43 9.82
CA ALA A 129 5.08 1.70 9.34
C ALA A 129 6.07 1.40 10.47
N ARG A 130 6.35 2.40 11.33
CA ARG A 130 7.25 2.24 12.48
C ARG A 130 6.69 1.23 13.48
N ARG A 131 5.41 1.31 13.81
CA ARG A 131 4.74 0.30 14.64
C ARG A 131 4.97 -1.13 14.15
N ARG A 132 4.81 -1.34 12.85
CA ARG A 132 5.06 -2.66 12.23
C ARG A 132 6.50 -3.11 12.39
N GLN A 133 7.47 -2.22 12.12
CA GLN A 133 8.89 -2.51 12.27
C GLN A 133 9.26 -2.90 13.70
N VAL A 134 8.76 -2.17 14.71
CA VAL A 134 9.01 -2.48 16.13
C VAL A 134 8.45 -3.85 16.50
N ILE A 135 7.26 -4.19 16.04
CA ILE A 135 6.67 -5.53 16.25
C ILE A 135 7.52 -6.62 15.60
N GLU A 136 7.98 -6.41 14.37
CA GLU A 136 8.85 -7.34 13.66
C GLU A 136 10.19 -7.55 14.40
N MET A 137 10.81 -6.47 14.91
CA MET A 137 12.01 -6.55 15.74
C MET A 137 11.75 -7.34 17.01
N MET A 138 10.66 -7.08 17.73
CA MET A 138 10.29 -7.84 18.94
C MET A 138 10.11 -9.33 18.65
N VAL A 139 9.47 -9.69 17.54
CA VAL A 139 9.30 -11.10 17.13
C VAL A 139 10.64 -11.72 16.81
N ALA A 140 11.52 -11.02 16.12
CA ALA A 140 12.87 -11.49 15.80
C ALA A 140 13.69 -11.74 17.06
N GLU A 141 13.67 -10.80 18.03
CA GLU A 141 14.35 -10.94 19.31
C GLU A 141 13.80 -12.10 20.15
N ARG A 142 12.48 -12.26 20.22
CA ARG A 142 11.86 -13.42 20.91
C ARG A 142 12.31 -14.74 20.30
N ASN A 143 12.39 -14.83 18.97
CA ASN A 143 12.84 -16.04 18.30
C ASN A 143 14.32 -16.32 18.56
N ARG A 144 15.19 -15.29 18.56
CA ARG A 144 16.61 -15.41 18.93
C ARG A 144 16.77 -15.88 20.37
N GLY A 145 16.00 -15.28 21.30
CA GLY A 145 16.02 -15.62 22.72
C GLY A 145 15.70 -17.08 23.01
N ARG A 146 14.82 -17.70 22.22
CA ARG A 146 14.46 -19.13 22.36
C ARG A 146 15.63 -20.08 22.06
N LEU A 147 16.55 -19.66 21.19
CA LEU A 147 17.67 -20.48 20.76
C LEU A 147 18.90 -20.36 21.69
N LEU A 148 18.94 -19.37 22.56
CA LEU A 148 20.06 -19.13 23.46
C LEU A 148 20.05 -20.08 24.65
N GLN A 149 21.27 -20.56 25.07
CA GLN A 149 21.47 -21.30 26.30
C GLN A 149 21.94 -20.40 27.45
N SER A 150 22.74 -19.37 27.13
CA SER A 150 23.31 -18.45 28.13
C SER A 150 22.23 -17.55 28.78
N ALA A 151 22.07 -17.67 30.09
CA ALA A 151 21.16 -16.82 30.87
C ALA A 151 21.55 -15.33 30.79
N ARG A 152 22.88 -15.02 30.71
CA ARG A 152 23.35 -13.65 30.54
C ARG A 152 22.88 -13.03 29.22
N LEU A 153 22.93 -13.79 28.12
CA LEU A 153 22.48 -13.33 26.81
C LEU A 153 20.96 -13.24 26.74
N LYS A 154 20.21 -14.15 27.37
CA LYS A 154 18.75 -14.06 27.49
C LYS A 154 18.33 -12.75 28.15
N LYS A 155 18.95 -12.37 29.29
CA LYS A 155 18.67 -11.10 29.96
C LYS A 155 18.96 -9.86 29.08
N ARG A 156 19.93 -9.92 28.17
CA ARG A 156 20.18 -8.82 27.22
C ARG A 156 19.04 -8.69 26.20
N ILE A 157 18.56 -9.83 25.66
CA ILE A 157 17.41 -9.84 24.74
C ILE A 157 16.15 -9.36 25.45
N GLU A 158 15.89 -9.81 26.67
CA GLU A 158 14.74 -9.37 27.46
C GLU A 158 14.73 -7.85 27.68
N ARG A 159 15.88 -7.24 28.00
CA ARG A 159 16.00 -5.79 28.10
C ARG A 159 15.73 -5.07 26.78
N HIS A 160 16.21 -5.62 25.66
CA HIS A 160 15.94 -5.06 24.34
C HIS A 160 14.45 -5.15 23.99
N ILE A 161 13.81 -6.29 24.26
CA ILE A 161 12.35 -6.45 24.08
C ILE A 161 11.58 -5.47 24.95
N ALA A 162 11.99 -5.22 26.20
CA ALA A 162 11.34 -4.25 27.07
C ALA A 162 11.45 -2.80 26.52
N ALA A 163 12.61 -2.45 25.97
CA ALA A 163 12.80 -1.13 25.32
C ALA A 163 11.90 -0.99 24.09
N LEU A 164 11.84 -2.00 23.23
CA LEU A 164 10.95 -2.02 22.07
C LEU A 164 9.47 -1.99 22.46
N GLN A 165 9.11 -2.63 23.58
CA GLN A 165 7.73 -2.57 24.10
C GLN A 165 7.36 -1.16 24.57
N LYS A 166 8.29 -0.43 25.19
CA LYS A 166 8.08 0.97 25.58
C LYS A 166 7.87 1.85 24.35
N GLU A 167 8.76 1.74 23.34
CA GLU A 167 8.63 2.44 22.06
C GLU A 167 7.28 2.14 21.38
N LEU A 168 6.85 0.87 21.38
CA LEU A 168 5.54 0.50 20.83
C LEU A 168 4.38 1.20 21.53
N THR A 169 4.45 1.35 22.85
CA THR A 169 3.43 2.05 23.64
C THR A 169 3.40 3.55 23.30
N GLU A 170 4.55 4.17 23.12
CA GLU A 170 4.67 5.58 22.71
C GLU A 170 4.06 5.78 21.32
N ILE A 171 4.43 4.95 20.34
CA ILE A 171 3.85 5.00 18.97
C ILE A 171 2.33 4.79 18.99
N GLU A 172 1.81 3.91 19.85
CA GLU A 172 0.36 3.71 19.96
C GLU A 172 -0.34 4.93 20.55
N THR A 173 0.30 5.67 21.47
CA THR A 173 -0.18 6.95 21.98
C THR A 173 -0.22 8.01 20.89
N ASP A 174 0.87 8.16 20.14
CA ASP A 174 0.96 9.13 19.03
C ASP A 174 -0.11 8.83 17.95
N LEU A 175 -0.33 7.55 17.63
CA LEU A 175 -1.40 7.13 16.73
C LEU A 175 -2.80 7.48 17.27
N ASP A 176 -3.03 7.29 18.57
CA ASP A 176 -4.29 7.67 19.22
C ASP A 176 -4.54 9.19 19.13
N GLU A 177 -3.50 9.99 19.34
CA GLU A 177 -3.58 11.45 19.26
C GLU A 177 -3.82 11.92 17.83
N SER A 178 -3.08 11.40 16.86
CA SER A 178 -3.25 11.70 15.43
C SER A 178 -4.68 11.44 14.96
N ILE A 179 -5.25 10.29 15.34
CA ILE A 179 -6.63 9.94 14.97
C ILE A 179 -7.65 10.84 15.67
N ARG A 180 -7.48 11.13 16.97
CA ARG A 180 -8.40 11.99 17.71
C ARG A 180 -8.42 13.43 17.20
N ASN A 181 -7.28 13.95 16.80
CA ASN A 181 -7.12 15.32 16.34
C ASN A 181 -7.63 15.53 14.90
N THR A 182 -7.92 14.45 14.17
CA THR A 182 -8.41 14.53 12.79
C THR A 182 -9.84 13.97 12.73
N PRO A 183 -10.89 14.82 12.69
CA PRO A 183 -12.29 14.36 12.76
C PRO A 183 -12.67 13.31 11.71
N ILE A 184 -12.19 13.47 10.47
CA ILE A 184 -12.46 12.51 9.38
C ILE A 184 -11.83 11.14 9.63
N TRP A 185 -10.63 11.09 10.23
CA TRP A 185 -9.99 9.81 10.56
C TRP A 185 -10.67 9.12 11.73
N ARG A 186 -11.09 9.89 12.74
CA ARG A 186 -11.86 9.37 13.87
C ARG A 186 -13.18 8.75 13.39
N GLU A 187 -13.95 9.46 12.57
CA GLU A 187 -15.18 8.94 11.99
C GLU A 187 -14.93 7.67 11.17
N ASN A 188 -13.90 7.66 10.33
CA ASN A 188 -13.53 6.51 9.52
C ASN A 188 -13.05 5.33 10.39
N GLU A 189 -12.26 5.59 11.44
CA GLU A 189 -11.84 4.53 12.38
C GLU A 189 -13.04 3.91 13.08
N ASP A 190 -13.98 4.72 13.57
CA ASP A 190 -15.19 4.26 14.24
C ASP A 190 -16.07 3.41 13.30
N LEU A 191 -16.24 3.85 12.04
CA LEU A 191 -16.94 3.06 11.03
C LEU A 191 -16.27 1.70 10.81
N LEU A 192 -14.95 1.67 10.64
CA LEU A 192 -14.22 0.42 10.43
C LEU A 192 -14.29 -0.50 11.66
N LYS A 193 -14.14 0.04 12.86
CA LYS A 193 -14.18 -0.70 14.13
C LYS A 193 -15.58 -1.21 14.50
N SER A 194 -16.62 -0.65 13.92
CA SER A 194 -17.97 -1.19 14.10
C SER A 194 -18.11 -2.63 13.60
N VAL A 195 -17.20 -3.08 12.70
CA VAL A 195 -17.20 -4.46 12.18
C VAL A 195 -16.52 -5.41 13.15
N PRO A 196 -17.24 -6.43 13.70
CA PRO A 196 -16.62 -7.45 14.55
C PRO A 196 -15.45 -8.15 13.85
N GLY A 197 -14.27 -8.04 14.43
CA GLY A 197 -13.01 -8.54 13.88
C GLY A 197 -12.05 -7.46 13.36
N ILE A 198 -12.48 -6.19 13.32
CA ILE A 198 -11.62 -5.05 13.04
C ILE A 198 -11.25 -4.34 14.34
N GLY A 199 -9.98 -4.37 14.69
CA GLY A 199 -9.43 -3.61 15.83
C GLY A 199 -8.62 -2.39 15.35
N ASN A 200 -8.13 -1.58 16.32
CA ASN A 200 -7.36 -0.35 16.06
C ASN A 200 -6.24 -0.56 15.03
N ALA A 201 -5.42 -1.60 15.23
CA ALA A 201 -4.28 -1.89 14.34
C ALA A 201 -4.71 -2.09 12.88
N THR A 202 -5.81 -2.83 12.64
CA THR A 202 -6.31 -3.04 11.27
C THR A 202 -6.93 -1.78 10.71
N ALA A 203 -7.76 -1.06 11.50
CA ALA A 203 -8.39 0.17 11.07
C ALA A 203 -7.33 1.23 10.66
N ARG A 204 -6.33 1.45 11.49
CA ARG A 204 -5.24 2.40 11.24
C ARG A 204 -4.38 2.02 10.03
N THR A 205 -4.05 0.72 9.88
CA THR A 205 -3.37 0.24 8.68
C THR A 205 -4.20 0.51 7.41
N LEU A 206 -5.52 0.34 7.48
CA LEU A 206 -6.39 0.63 6.34
C LEU A 206 -6.47 2.13 6.05
N LEU A 207 -6.52 2.99 7.06
CA LEU A 207 -6.55 4.44 6.89
C LEU A 207 -5.24 4.98 6.30
N ALA A 208 -4.10 4.49 6.80
CA ALA A 208 -2.77 4.93 6.36
C ALA A 208 -2.36 4.33 5.01
N ASP A 209 -2.46 3.00 4.89
CA ASP A 209 -1.92 2.26 3.74
C ASP A 209 -2.93 2.07 2.60
N LEU A 210 -4.20 2.49 2.75
CA LEU A 210 -5.24 2.31 1.74
C LEU A 210 -6.18 3.54 1.63
N PRO A 211 -5.65 4.73 1.27
CA PRO A 211 -6.43 5.96 1.17
C PRO A 211 -7.54 5.92 0.10
N GLU A 212 -7.48 4.94 -0.81
CA GLU A 212 -8.51 4.71 -1.83
C GLU A 212 -9.75 3.95 -1.29
N LEU A 213 -9.72 3.52 -0.02
CA LEU A 213 -10.84 2.81 0.60
C LEU A 213 -12.08 3.72 0.64
N GLY A 214 -13.20 3.22 0.16
CA GLY A 214 -14.43 3.99 -0.02
C GLY A 214 -14.56 4.70 -1.38
N ARG A 215 -13.51 4.73 -2.20
CA ARG A 215 -13.51 5.44 -3.49
C ARG A 215 -13.52 4.52 -4.70
N LEU A 216 -12.94 3.33 -4.58
CA LEU A 216 -12.82 2.36 -5.66
C LEU A 216 -14.00 1.39 -5.70
N ASN A 217 -14.25 0.79 -6.87
CA ASN A 217 -15.20 -0.31 -6.96
C ASN A 217 -14.63 -1.61 -6.38
N ARG A 218 -15.51 -2.61 -6.18
CA ARG A 218 -15.17 -3.90 -5.54
C ARG A 218 -14.05 -4.70 -6.24
N LYS A 219 -13.91 -4.54 -7.57
CA LYS A 219 -12.87 -5.25 -8.34
C LYS A 219 -11.53 -4.53 -8.20
N GLN A 220 -11.55 -3.21 -8.35
CA GLN A 220 -10.38 -2.35 -8.25
C GLN A 220 -9.72 -2.43 -6.85
N ILE A 221 -10.51 -2.29 -5.78
CA ILE A 221 -9.97 -2.34 -4.42
C ILE A 221 -9.39 -3.73 -4.09
N ALA A 222 -10.04 -4.82 -4.55
CA ALA A 222 -9.52 -6.17 -4.35
C ALA A 222 -8.23 -6.43 -5.13
N ALA A 223 -8.09 -5.88 -6.34
CA ALA A 223 -6.88 -5.96 -7.14
C ALA A 223 -5.74 -5.13 -6.51
N LEU A 224 -6.03 -3.89 -6.09
CA LEU A 224 -5.08 -2.99 -5.45
C LEU A 224 -4.45 -3.60 -4.19
N VAL A 225 -5.27 -4.24 -3.36
CA VAL A 225 -4.80 -4.92 -2.14
C VAL A 225 -4.16 -6.28 -2.45
N GLY A 226 -4.42 -6.85 -3.62
CA GLY A 226 -3.90 -8.17 -4.01
C GLY A 226 -4.66 -9.33 -3.38
N VAL A 227 -5.97 -9.17 -3.13
CA VAL A 227 -6.88 -10.23 -2.66
C VAL A 227 -7.85 -10.70 -3.76
N ALA A 228 -7.72 -10.18 -4.98
CA ALA A 228 -8.39 -10.73 -6.16
C ALA A 228 -7.66 -12.01 -6.60
N PRO A 229 -8.38 -13.13 -6.78
CA PRO A 229 -7.75 -14.35 -7.26
C PRO A 229 -7.36 -14.22 -8.73
N PHE A 230 -6.11 -14.59 -9.04
CA PHE A 230 -5.64 -14.70 -10.40
C PHE A 230 -6.03 -16.05 -10.99
N ASN A 231 -6.63 -16.03 -12.19
CA ASN A 231 -6.85 -17.21 -12.98
C ASN A 231 -5.54 -17.62 -13.67
N ARG A 232 -5.27 -18.91 -13.71
CA ARG A 232 -4.19 -19.52 -14.49
C ARG A 232 -4.77 -20.63 -15.35
N ASP A 233 -5.71 -20.25 -16.22
CA ASP A 233 -6.40 -21.16 -17.09
C ASP A 233 -5.76 -21.08 -18.49
N SER A 234 -5.51 -22.22 -19.14
CA SER A 234 -5.03 -22.29 -20.52
C SER A 234 -5.71 -23.43 -21.24
N GLY A 235 -6.42 -23.15 -22.34
CA GLY A 235 -7.22 -24.13 -23.05
C GLY A 235 -8.20 -24.85 -22.13
N ALA A 236 -8.16 -26.17 -22.13
CA ALA A 236 -9.00 -27.02 -21.26
C ALA A 236 -8.49 -27.11 -19.80
N TRP A 237 -7.26 -26.70 -19.54
CA TRP A 237 -6.65 -26.79 -18.21
C TRP A 237 -7.13 -25.64 -17.30
N ARG A 238 -7.63 -26.01 -16.13
CA ARG A 238 -8.06 -25.09 -15.08
C ARG A 238 -7.04 -25.08 -13.94
N GLY A 239 -6.21 -24.04 -13.88
CA GLY A 239 -5.17 -23.91 -12.88
C GLY A 239 -5.70 -23.53 -11.50
N LYS A 240 -4.87 -23.74 -10.45
CA LYS A 240 -5.18 -23.29 -9.09
C LYS A 240 -5.17 -21.76 -9.05
N ARG A 241 -6.22 -21.19 -8.49
CA ARG A 241 -6.33 -19.75 -8.26
C ARG A 241 -5.57 -19.36 -7.01
N SER A 242 -4.72 -18.33 -7.11
CA SER A 242 -3.96 -17.77 -6.00
C SER A 242 -4.14 -16.26 -5.93
N ILE A 243 -4.00 -15.71 -4.73
CA ILE A 243 -3.89 -14.26 -4.53
C ILE A 243 -2.41 -13.87 -4.56
N TRP A 244 -2.10 -12.72 -5.17
CA TRP A 244 -0.73 -12.27 -5.30
C TRP A 244 -0.63 -10.76 -5.62
N GLY A 245 0.54 -10.15 -5.34
CA GLY A 245 0.78 -8.73 -5.62
C GLY A 245 0.06 -7.80 -4.64
N GLY A 246 -0.12 -6.56 -5.03
CA GLY A 246 -0.79 -5.52 -4.23
C GLY A 246 -0.08 -5.15 -2.93
N ARG A 247 -0.79 -4.50 -2.00
CA ARG A 247 -0.26 -3.95 -0.75
C ARG A 247 -0.11 -5.03 0.33
N ALA A 248 1.10 -5.51 0.54
CA ALA A 248 1.39 -6.63 1.45
C ALA A 248 1.00 -6.34 2.91
N GLY A 249 1.27 -5.12 3.42
CA GLY A 249 0.90 -4.70 4.78
C GLY A 249 -0.61 -4.77 5.02
N VAL A 250 -1.39 -4.23 4.08
CA VAL A 250 -2.86 -4.28 4.10
C VAL A 250 -3.37 -5.72 4.05
N ARG A 251 -2.79 -6.58 3.20
CA ARG A 251 -3.18 -8.01 3.16
C ARG A 251 -2.91 -8.73 4.47
N SER A 252 -1.77 -8.43 5.12
CA SER A 252 -1.43 -9.04 6.41
C SER A 252 -2.42 -8.61 7.50
N ALA A 253 -2.76 -7.33 7.58
CA ALA A 253 -3.77 -6.81 8.50
C ALA A 253 -5.14 -7.43 8.24
N LEU A 254 -5.57 -7.51 6.98
CA LEU A 254 -6.83 -8.15 6.61
C LEU A 254 -6.86 -9.66 6.89
N TYR A 255 -5.72 -10.36 6.80
CA TYR A 255 -5.66 -11.77 7.16
C TYR A 255 -5.95 -11.98 8.65
N MET A 256 -5.34 -11.18 9.52
CA MET A 256 -5.59 -11.24 10.96
C MET A 256 -7.03 -10.84 11.29
N ALA A 257 -7.54 -9.79 10.66
CA ALA A 257 -8.94 -9.38 10.80
C ALA A 257 -9.92 -10.48 10.34
N ALA A 258 -9.69 -11.12 9.20
CA ALA A 258 -10.51 -12.21 8.69
C ALA A 258 -10.47 -13.44 9.60
N LEU A 259 -9.31 -13.73 10.19
CA LEU A 259 -9.16 -14.81 11.18
C LEU A 259 -10.01 -14.57 12.43
N VAL A 260 -10.05 -13.34 12.94
CA VAL A 260 -10.91 -12.97 14.07
C VAL A 260 -12.37 -12.93 13.64
N ALA A 261 -12.68 -12.30 12.51
CA ALA A 261 -14.04 -12.18 11.99
C ALA A 261 -14.67 -13.54 11.66
N SER A 262 -13.89 -14.54 11.23
CA SER A 262 -14.39 -15.89 11.00
C SER A 262 -14.94 -16.57 12.27
N ARG A 263 -14.68 -16.01 13.46
CA ARG A 263 -15.14 -16.49 14.76
C ARG A 263 -16.14 -15.55 15.45
N ARG A 264 -16.03 -14.23 15.18
CA ARG A 264 -16.74 -13.18 15.92
C ARG A 264 -17.79 -12.43 15.09
N ASN A 265 -17.75 -12.54 13.76
CA ASN A 265 -18.69 -11.88 12.86
C ASN A 265 -19.57 -12.93 12.18
N ALA A 266 -20.87 -12.94 12.50
CA ALA A 266 -21.80 -13.96 12.02
C ALA A 266 -21.83 -14.09 10.48
N VAL A 267 -21.72 -12.99 9.73
CA VAL A 267 -21.72 -12.99 8.25
C VAL A 267 -20.45 -13.62 7.67
N ILE A 268 -19.29 -13.30 8.28
CA ILE A 268 -17.99 -13.84 7.84
C ILE A 268 -17.84 -15.29 8.31
N ALA A 269 -18.27 -15.62 9.53
CA ALA A 269 -18.26 -16.98 10.07
C ALA A 269 -19.08 -17.94 9.18
N ARG A 270 -20.32 -17.56 8.86
CA ARG A 270 -21.18 -18.35 7.95
C ARG A 270 -20.54 -18.55 6.58
N PHE A 271 -19.95 -17.49 6.02
CA PHE A 271 -19.25 -17.56 4.74
C PHE A 271 -18.02 -18.47 4.81
N TYR A 272 -17.24 -18.39 5.88
CA TYR A 272 -16.07 -19.24 6.12
C TYR A 272 -16.46 -20.70 6.21
N HIS A 273 -17.45 -21.06 7.08
CA HIS A 273 -17.90 -22.42 7.24
C HIS A 273 -18.45 -23.01 5.94
N ARG A 274 -19.29 -22.28 5.22
CA ARG A 274 -19.79 -22.73 3.90
C ARG A 274 -18.64 -23.10 2.95
N LEU A 275 -17.55 -22.32 2.92
CA LEU A 275 -16.41 -22.64 2.08
C LEU A 275 -15.64 -23.88 2.58
N ARG A 276 -15.58 -24.08 3.90
CA ARG A 276 -14.96 -25.27 4.50
C ARG A 276 -15.77 -26.52 4.20
N ASP A 277 -17.07 -26.45 4.29
CA ASP A 277 -17.99 -27.55 3.99
C ASP A 277 -17.91 -27.94 2.49
N LEU A 278 -17.64 -26.99 1.61
CA LEU A 278 -17.32 -27.22 0.19
C LEU A 278 -15.89 -27.75 -0.03
N GLY A 279 -15.18 -28.19 1.01
CA GLY A 279 -13.84 -28.79 0.91
C GLY A 279 -12.70 -27.79 0.67
N LYS A 280 -12.92 -26.45 0.74
CA LYS A 280 -11.85 -25.49 0.54
C LYS A 280 -10.85 -25.50 1.71
N PRO A 281 -9.51 -25.49 1.44
CA PRO A 281 -8.51 -25.41 2.51
C PRO A 281 -8.70 -24.16 3.39
N PRO A 282 -8.34 -24.20 4.69
CA PRO A 282 -8.53 -23.08 5.62
C PRO A 282 -7.99 -21.76 5.14
N LYS A 283 -6.74 -21.72 4.61
CA LYS A 283 -6.12 -20.51 4.09
C LYS A 283 -6.84 -19.94 2.87
N VAL A 284 -7.39 -20.80 2.01
CA VAL A 284 -8.17 -20.37 0.83
C VAL A 284 -9.49 -19.76 1.27
N ALA A 285 -10.17 -20.38 2.24
CA ALA A 285 -11.41 -19.84 2.82
C ALA A 285 -11.16 -18.49 3.52
N LEU A 286 -10.06 -18.35 4.28
CA LEU A 286 -9.68 -17.07 4.88
C LEU A 286 -9.35 -15.99 3.82
N ALA A 287 -8.65 -16.33 2.74
CA ALA A 287 -8.39 -15.39 1.65
C ALA A 287 -9.69 -14.87 1.01
N ALA A 288 -10.68 -15.74 0.85
CA ALA A 288 -12.01 -15.32 0.37
C ALA A 288 -12.73 -14.42 1.40
N CYS A 289 -12.57 -14.70 2.71
CA CYS A 289 -13.09 -13.86 3.78
C CYS A 289 -12.41 -12.47 3.79
N MET A 290 -11.09 -12.39 3.58
CA MET A 290 -10.38 -11.12 3.44
C MET A 290 -10.98 -10.25 2.34
N ARG A 291 -11.21 -10.84 1.15
CA ARG A 291 -11.83 -10.12 0.04
C ARG A 291 -13.25 -9.67 0.37
N LYS A 292 -14.07 -10.54 0.98
CA LYS A 292 -15.43 -10.19 1.39
C LYS A 292 -15.42 -9.05 2.40
N LEU A 293 -14.57 -9.15 3.43
CA LEU A 293 -14.40 -8.13 4.46
C LEU A 293 -13.95 -6.79 3.86
N LEU A 294 -12.93 -6.79 3.00
CA LEU A 294 -12.45 -5.58 2.32
C LEU A 294 -13.56 -4.89 1.49
N VAL A 295 -14.35 -5.66 0.74
CA VAL A 295 -15.44 -5.11 -0.08
C VAL A 295 -16.53 -4.50 0.82
N MET A 296 -16.82 -5.11 1.96
CA MET A 296 -17.78 -4.58 2.95
C MET A 296 -17.28 -3.27 3.56
N LEU A 297 -16.02 -3.24 4.04
CA LEU A 297 -15.38 -2.04 4.59
C LEU A 297 -15.34 -0.90 3.56
N ASN A 298 -15.03 -1.22 2.31
CA ASN A 298 -15.05 -0.25 1.21
C ASN A 298 -16.43 0.35 0.97
N ALA A 299 -17.49 -0.45 1.02
CA ALA A 299 -18.87 0.03 0.88
C ALA A 299 -19.28 0.90 2.08
N MET A 300 -18.94 0.47 3.31
CA MET A 300 -19.27 1.22 4.54
C MET A 300 -18.66 2.62 4.54
N LEU A 301 -17.38 2.77 4.18
CA LEU A 301 -16.74 4.08 4.08
C LEU A 301 -17.30 4.93 2.95
N ARG A 302 -17.63 4.34 1.80
CA ARG A 302 -18.27 5.04 0.68
C ARG A 302 -19.64 5.57 1.07
N ASP A 303 -20.44 4.74 1.72
CA ASP A 303 -21.85 5.02 2.04
C ASP A 303 -22.01 5.71 3.41
N ARG A 304 -20.90 5.92 4.16
CA ARG A 304 -20.88 6.51 5.50
C ARG A 304 -21.81 5.81 6.48
N ARG A 305 -21.89 4.48 6.43
CA ARG A 305 -22.80 3.68 7.25
C ARG A 305 -22.03 2.70 8.13
N PRO A 306 -22.28 2.67 9.44
CA PRO A 306 -21.67 1.69 10.33
C PRO A 306 -22.17 0.27 9.99
N TRP A 307 -21.43 -0.72 10.50
CA TRP A 307 -21.81 -2.12 10.39
C TRP A 307 -23.20 -2.37 10.99
N GLN A 308 -24.06 -2.95 10.21
CA GLN A 308 -25.34 -3.47 10.67
C GLN A 308 -25.26 -4.99 10.67
N SER A 309 -25.39 -5.62 11.85
CA SER A 309 -25.64 -7.05 11.92
C SER A 309 -26.97 -7.31 11.23
N VAL A 310 -26.95 -7.99 10.09
CA VAL A 310 -28.20 -8.52 9.53
C VAL A 310 -28.66 -9.58 10.55
N GLU A 311 -29.60 -9.22 11.38
CA GLU A 311 -30.42 -10.21 12.09
C GLU A 311 -31.12 -11.00 10.99
N VAL A 312 -30.61 -12.20 10.74
CA VAL A 312 -31.32 -13.14 9.90
C VAL A 312 -32.42 -13.68 10.80
N ALA A 313 -33.64 -13.25 10.50
CA ALA A 313 -34.82 -13.93 11.01
C ALA A 313 -34.62 -15.45 10.84
N ALA A 314 -34.79 -16.17 11.93
CA ALA A 314 -34.63 -17.61 12.04
C ALA A 314 -35.57 -18.34 11.08
#